data_1bc8702179968f15940656ceb000e80a
#
_entry.id   1bc8702179968f15940656ceb000e80a
#
_cell.length_a   1.000
_cell.length_b   1.000
_cell.length_c   1.000
_cell.angle_alpha   90.00
_cell.angle_beta   90.00
_cell.angle_gamma   90.00
#
_symmetry.space_group_name_H-M   'P 1'
#
loop_
_entity.id
_entity.type
_entity.pdbx_description
1 polymer ?
#
loop_
_entity_poly.entity_id
_entity_poly.type
_entity_poly.pdbx_seq_one_letter_code
_entity_poly.pdbx_strand_id
1 'polypeptide(L)'
;LDDIKEMTLRNTDSNVMSESLHMQLGLVEERIEQMKLMKSALQEASEVIDEGQSVDWSHMLELVNINEMEQKLKQQYRDASNISARINLHRDFSMNPVSWFSWVFDECSFFEGEKVLEVGCGDASLWTQNIDRIPADMQITLTDISYGMVRDATRNVGADDKRFTYEVMDAHRLYKPDASYDCVIADHVLFYCDNLDAVCSEILRVLKPGGVFVCSTYSSRHMKEINDLVQQFDDRIELSA
;
A
#
# COMPACT_ATOMS: atom_id res chain seq x y z
N LEU A 1 0.37 -21.97 9.23
CA LEU A 1 0.05 -23.15 10.06
C LEU A 1 0.70 -23.05 11.45
N ASP A 2 1.91 -22.51 11.55
CA ASP A 2 2.61 -22.35 12.83
C ASP A 2 1.96 -21.25 13.68
N ASP A 3 1.46 -20.19 13.06
CA ASP A 3 0.71 -19.10 13.72
C ASP A 3 -0.60 -19.63 14.34
N ILE A 4 -1.32 -20.52 13.64
CA ILE A 4 -2.54 -21.16 14.18
C ILE A 4 -2.21 -22.04 15.38
N LYS A 5 -1.06 -22.74 15.34
CA LYS A 5 -0.60 -23.53 16.50
C LYS A 5 -0.22 -22.64 17.69
N GLU A 6 0.42 -21.52 17.45
CA GLU A 6 0.80 -20.59 18.52
C GLU A 6 -0.42 -19.92 19.16
N MET A 7 -1.44 -19.62 18.36
CA MET A 7 -2.74 -19.08 18.81
C MET A 7 -3.51 -20.06 19.70
N THR A 8 -3.49 -21.36 19.37
CA THR A 8 -4.17 -22.39 20.18
C THR A 8 -3.48 -22.66 21.50
N LEU A 9 -2.22 -22.28 21.65
CA LEU A 9 -1.42 -22.46 22.88
C LEU A 9 -1.56 -21.28 23.87
N ARG A 10 -1.94 -20.09 23.39
CA ARG A 10 -2.21 -18.93 24.22
C ARG A 10 -3.72 -18.82 24.45
N ASN A 11 -4.16 -18.83 25.68
CA ASN A 11 -5.56 -18.67 26.10
C ASN A 11 -6.05 -17.24 25.71
N THR A 12 -6.26 -17.00 24.41
CA THR A 12 -6.51 -15.67 23.81
C THR A 12 -8.01 -15.43 23.76
N ASP A 13 -8.43 -14.19 23.97
CA ASP A 13 -9.81 -13.74 23.84
C ASP A 13 -10.37 -14.15 22.47
N SER A 14 -11.62 -14.66 22.44
CA SER A 14 -12.25 -15.15 21.22
C SER A 14 -12.38 -14.09 20.12
N ASN A 15 -12.45 -12.81 20.49
CA ASN A 15 -12.50 -11.67 19.55
C ASN A 15 -11.17 -11.50 18.82
N VAL A 16 -10.06 -11.56 19.55
CA VAL A 16 -8.70 -11.46 18.96
C VAL A 16 -8.43 -12.64 18.03
N MET A 17 -8.91 -13.83 18.43
CA MET A 17 -8.78 -15.02 17.59
C MET A 17 -9.64 -14.90 16.31
N SER A 18 -10.86 -14.38 16.41
CA SER A 18 -11.75 -14.14 15.26
C SER A 18 -11.14 -13.13 14.28
N GLU A 19 -10.63 -11.99 14.76
CA GLU A 19 -9.97 -10.99 13.94
C GLU A 19 -8.75 -11.55 13.22
N SER A 20 -7.94 -12.33 13.92
CA SER A 20 -6.77 -12.98 13.34
C SER A 20 -7.12 -14.02 12.27
N LEU A 21 -8.19 -14.81 12.49
CA LEU A 21 -8.68 -15.75 11.48
C LEU A 21 -9.24 -15.03 10.25
N HIS A 22 -9.96 -13.92 10.43
CA HIS A 22 -10.43 -13.10 9.30
C HIS A 22 -9.27 -12.49 8.51
N MET A 23 -8.22 -12.03 9.18
CA MET A 23 -7.00 -11.57 8.53
C MET A 23 -6.34 -12.69 7.72
N GLN A 24 -6.19 -13.89 8.30
CA GLN A 24 -5.62 -15.04 7.60
C GLN A 24 -6.47 -15.47 6.40
N LEU A 25 -7.79 -15.42 6.53
CA LEU A 25 -8.71 -15.71 5.43
C LEU A 25 -8.52 -14.70 4.29
N GLY A 26 -8.46 -13.40 4.60
CA GLY A 26 -8.18 -12.34 3.63
C GLY A 26 -6.87 -12.57 2.86
N LEU A 27 -5.79 -12.95 3.57
CA LEU A 27 -4.51 -13.28 2.94
C LEU A 27 -4.59 -14.50 2.01
N VAL A 28 -5.39 -15.51 2.36
CA VAL A 28 -5.61 -16.68 1.49
C VAL A 28 -6.43 -16.32 0.26
N GLU A 29 -7.48 -15.52 0.42
CA GLU A 29 -8.32 -15.04 -0.69
C GLU A 29 -7.49 -14.20 -1.66
N GLU A 30 -6.68 -13.30 -1.16
CA GLU A 30 -5.75 -12.49 -1.95
C GLU A 30 -4.77 -13.39 -2.75
N ARG A 31 -4.21 -14.40 -2.11
CA ARG A 31 -3.33 -15.37 -2.78
C ARG A 31 -4.03 -16.13 -3.90
N ILE A 32 -5.29 -16.50 -3.69
CA ILE A 32 -6.09 -17.17 -4.71
C ILE A 32 -6.29 -16.25 -5.92
N GLU A 33 -6.59 -14.98 -5.72
CA GLU A 33 -6.78 -14.02 -6.82
C GLU A 33 -5.48 -13.79 -7.61
N GLN A 34 -4.34 -13.65 -6.93
CA GLN A 34 -3.04 -13.56 -7.60
C GLN A 34 -2.71 -14.79 -8.45
N MET A 35 -2.97 -15.98 -7.90
CA MET A 35 -2.78 -17.23 -8.64
C MET A 35 -3.71 -17.33 -9.85
N LYS A 36 -4.92 -16.77 -9.79
CA LYS A 36 -5.83 -16.69 -10.94
C LYS A 36 -5.28 -15.77 -12.01
N LEU A 37 -4.77 -14.58 -11.64
CA LEU A 37 -4.16 -13.63 -12.58
C LEU A 37 -2.93 -14.25 -13.27
N MET A 38 -2.06 -14.90 -12.51
CA MET A 38 -0.89 -15.59 -13.06
C MET A 38 -1.31 -16.72 -14.01
N LYS A 39 -2.33 -17.50 -13.64
CA LYS A 39 -2.89 -18.56 -14.51
C LYS A 39 -3.43 -17.97 -15.80
N SER A 40 -4.17 -16.86 -15.75
CA SER A 40 -4.72 -16.19 -16.94
C SER A 40 -3.61 -15.73 -17.88
N ALA A 41 -2.56 -15.08 -17.34
CA ALA A 41 -1.42 -14.63 -18.12
C ALA A 41 -0.64 -15.81 -18.77
N LEU A 42 -0.50 -16.93 -18.03
CA LEU A 42 0.12 -18.14 -18.58
C LEU A 42 -0.71 -18.77 -19.70
N GLN A 43 -2.05 -18.76 -19.58
CA GLN A 43 -2.94 -19.27 -20.61
C GLN A 43 -2.88 -18.41 -21.88
N GLU A 44 -2.93 -17.08 -21.73
CA GLU A 44 -2.78 -16.13 -22.83
C GLU A 44 -1.42 -16.28 -23.53
N ALA A 45 -0.33 -16.38 -22.78
CA ALA A 45 0.98 -16.63 -23.34
C ALA A 45 1.06 -17.97 -24.10
N SER A 46 0.40 -19.01 -23.60
CA SER A 46 0.33 -20.32 -24.26
C SER A 46 -0.41 -20.23 -25.61
N GLU A 47 -1.54 -19.54 -25.64
CA GLU A 47 -2.33 -19.35 -26.86
C GLU A 47 -1.52 -18.58 -27.93
N VAL A 48 -0.81 -17.51 -27.55
CA VAL A 48 0.05 -16.72 -28.44
C VAL A 48 1.18 -17.57 -29.03
N ILE A 49 1.78 -18.46 -28.22
CA ILE A 49 2.83 -19.39 -28.67
C ILE A 49 2.25 -20.42 -29.65
N ASP A 50 1.09 -20.98 -29.35
CA ASP A 50 0.41 -21.97 -30.20
C ASP A 50 0.02 -21.38 -31.56
N GLU A 51 -0.24 -20.07 -31.62
CA GLU A 51 -0.46 -19.32 -32.85
C GLU A 51 0.84 -18.93 -33.60
N GLY A 52 2.00 -19.31 -33.09
CA GLY A 52 3.32 -19.04 -33.70
C GLY A 52 3.79 -17.59 -33.56
N GLN A 53 3.23 -16.85 -32.62
CA GLN A 53 3.60 -15.47 -32.32
C GLN A 53 4.62 -15.40 -31.18
N SER A 54 5.31 -14.27 -31.05
CA SER A 54 6.23 -14.04 -29.92
C SER A 54 5.48 -13.46 -28.73
N VAL A 55 5.71 -14.03 -27.55
CA VAL A 55 5.13 -13.54 -26.29
C VAL A 55 5.95 -12.38 -25.75
N ASP A 56 5.28 -11.32 -25.34
CA ASP A 56 5.88 -10.29 -24.48
C ASP A 56 5.91 -10.80 -23.02
N TRP A 57 7.08 -11.22 -22.58
CA TRP A 57 7.29 -11.73 -21.22
C TRP A 57 7.32 -10.66 -20.14
N SER A 58 7.29 -9.36 -20.51
CA SER A 58 7.43 -8.26 -19.54
C SER A 58 6.32 -8.27 -18.51
N HIS A 59 5.08 -8.44 -18.93
CA HIS A 59 3.92 -8.51 -18.05
C HIS A 59 3.96 -9.73 -17.11
N MET A 60 4.45 -10.87 -17.60
CA MET A 60 4.56 -12.07 -16.76
C MET A 60 5.67 -11.94 -15.72
N LEU A 61 6.81 -11.36 -16.09
CA LEU A 61 7.90 -11.06 -15.15
C LEU A 61 7.45 -10.07 -14.08
N GLU A 62 6.62 -9.10 -14.45
CA GLU A 62 5.99 -8.17 -13.53
C GLU A 62 5.12 -8.89 -12.49
N LEU A 63 4.22 -9.77 -12.91
CA LEU A 63 3.38 -10.55 -12.01
C LEU A 63 4.19 -11.47 -11.08
N VAL A 64 5.28 -12.04 -11.55
CA VAL A 64 6.19 -12.86 -10.74
C VAL A 64 6.91 -12.00 -9.69
N ASN A 65 7.44 -10.84 -10.09
CA ASN A 65 8.13 -9.91 -9.19
C ASN A 65 7.21 -9.37 -8.11
N ILE A 66 6.00 -8.95 -8.47
CA ILE A 66 4.97 -8.51 -7.52
C ILE A 66 4.69 -9.60 -6.48
N ASN A 67 4.56 -10.85 -6.92
CA ASN A 67 4.30 -11.97 -6.02
C ASN A 67 5.46 -12.24 -5.03
N GLU A 68 6.71 -12.11 -5.46
CA GLU A 68 7.88 -12.27 -4.59
C GLU A 68 7.99 -11.15 -3.55
N MET A 69 7.75 -9.91 -3.97
CA MET A 69 7.74 -8.76 -3.08
C MET A 69 6.60 -8.81 -2.06
N GLU A 70 5.43 -9.21 -2.51
CA GLU A 70 4.29 -9.37 -1.60
C GLU A 70 4.54 -10.45 -0.54
N GLN A 71 5.29 -11.52 -0.87
CA GLN A 71 5.72 -12.50 0.13
C GLN A 71 6.68 -11.88 1.16
N LYS A 72 7.58 -11.00 0.75
CA LYS A 72 8.47 -10.26 1.66
C LYS A 72 7.68 -9.31 2.55
N LEU A 73 6.73 -8.56 1.98
CA LEU A 73 5.81 -7.71 2.73
C LEU A 73 4.98 -8.52 3.73
N LYS A 74 4.41 -9.65 3.33
CA LYS A 74 3.67 -10.55 4.23
C LYS A 74 4.52 -11.05 5.38
N GLN A 75 5.81 -11.26 5.17
CA GLN A 75 6.74 -11.63 6.23
C GLN A 75 6.99 -10.47 7.20
N GLN A 76 7.06 -9.22 6.70
CA GLN A 76 7.09 -8.01 7.51
C GLN A 76 5.73 -7.73 8.18
N TYR A 77 4.61 -7.95 7.48
CA TYR A 77 3.25 -7.85 8.04
C TYR A 77 2.91 -8.97 9.04
N ARG A 78 3.69 -10.01 9.12
CA ARG A 78 3.56 -11.01 10.20
C ARG A 78 3.76 -10.39 11.60
N ASP A 79 4.53 -9.32 11.66
CA ASP A 79 4.67 -8.49 12.87
C ASP A 79 3.55 -7.43 12.98
N ALA A 80 2.68 -7.34 11.97
CA ALA A 80 1.63 -6.32 11.81
C ALA A 80 0.32 -6.61 12.56
N SER A 81 0.26 -7.62 13.43
CA SER A 81 -0.81 -7.69 14.46
C SER A 81 -0.90 -6.37 15.26
N ASN A 82 0.14 -5.56 15.18
CA ASN A 82 0.23 -4.23 15.75
C ASN A 82 -0.32 -3.09 14.87
N ILE A 83 -0.54 -3.28 13.56
CA ILE A 83 -1.03 -2.18 12.68
C ILE A 83 -2.47 -1.81 13.03
N SER A 84 -3.34 -2.80 13.19
CA SER A 84 -4.74 -2.54 13.61
C SER A 84 -4.79 -1.89 14.98
N ALA A 85 -3.91 -2.30 15.91
CA ALA A 85 -3.80 -1.68 17.21
C ALA A 85 -3.31 -0.22 17.13
N ARG A 86 -2.35 0.09 16.23
CA ARG A 86 -1.88 1.47 15.98
C ARG A 86 -2.95 2.34 15.35
N ILE A 87 -3.66 1.84 14.34
CA ILE A 87 -4.78 2.57 13.70
C ILE A 87 -5.86 2.88 14.73
N ASN A 88 -6.24 1.90 15.56
CA ASN A 88 -7.22 2.09 16.62
C ASN A 88 -6.73 3.08 17.67
N LEU A 89 -5.45 3.04 18.06
CA LEU A 89 -4.86 3.99 18.98
C LEU A 89 -4.97 5.42 18.45
N HIS A 90 -4.62 5.65 17.19
CA HIS A 90 -4.74 6.97 16.58
C HIS A 90 -6.18 7.41 16.46
N ARG A 91 -7.09 6.53 16.05
CA ARG A 91 -8.52 6.85 15.96
C ARG A 91 -9.13 7.22 17.30
N ASP A 92 -8.80 6.47 18.35
CA ASP A 92 -9.48 6.57 19.65
C ASP A 92 -8.83 7.62 20.56
N PHE A 93 -7.57 7.96 20.35
CA PHE A 93 -6.78 8.83 21.26
C PHE A 93 -6.16 10.05 20.58
N SER A 94 -6.35 10.25 19.26
CA SER A 94 -5.85 11.46 18.61
C SER A 94 -6.53 12.70 19.21
N MET A 95 -5.72 13.64 19.65
CA MET A 95 -6.17 14.95 20.14
C MET A 95 -6.21 16.02 19.02
N ASN A 96 -5.76 15.66 17.82
CA ASN A 96 -5.80 16.55 16.68
C ASN A 96 -7.24 16.60 16.11
N PRO A 97 -7.88 17.78 16.02
CA PRO A 97 -9.22 17.90 15.44
C PRO A 97 -9.24 17.65 13.91
N VAL A 98 -8.11 17.76 13.24
CA VAL A 98 -7.96 17.47 11.81
C VAL A 98 -7.47 16.03 11.63
N SER A 99 -8.18 15.25 10.81
CA SER A 99 -7.74 13.89 10.51
C SER A 99 -6.43 13.92 9.72
N TRP A 100 -5.65 12.84 9.85
CA TRP A 100 -4.38 12.70 9.12
C TRP A 100 -4.58 12.88 7.61
N PHE A 101 -5.51 12.16 7.02
CA PHE A 101 -5.75 12.21 5.59
C PHE A 101 -6.29 13.55 5.10
N SER A 102 -7.09 14.26 5.90
CA SER A 102 -7.51 15.62 5.56
C SER A 102 -6.33 16.58 5.57
N TRP A 103 -5.42 16.44 6.53
CA TRP A 103 -4.21 17.25 6.60
C TRP A 103 -3.26 16.95 5.43
N VAL A 104 -2.99 15.68 5.12
CA VAL A 104 -2.16 15.29 3.96
C VAL A 104 -2.74 15.85 2.67
N PHE A 105 -4.07 15.75 2.50
CA PHE A 105 -4.76 16.28 1.33
C PHE A 105 -4.58 17.81 1.20
N ASP A 106 -4.63 18.54 2.31
CA ASP A 106 -4.40 20.00 2.33
C ASP A 106 -2.95 20.36 1.95
N GLU A 107 -1.97 19.57 2.44
CA GLU A 107 -0.55 19.77 2.11
C GLU A 107 -0.25 19.52 0.62
N CYS A 108 -0.99 18.64 -0.05
CA CYS A 108 -0.84 18.40 -1.49
C CYS A 108 -1.20 19.63 -2.34
N SER A 109 -2.10 20.50 -1.86
CA SER A 109 -2.49 21.75 -2.54
C SER A 109 -2.92 21.54 -4.00
N PHE A 110 -3.78 20.57 -4.26
CA PHE A 110 -4.22 20.19 -5.60
C PHE A 110 -4.92 21.30 -6.38
N PHE A 111 -4.77 21.28 -7.71
CA PHE A 111 -5.46 22.17 -8.63
C PHE A 111 -6.20 21.43 -9.75
N GLU A 112 -7.05 22.13 -10.47
CA GLU A 112 -7.86 21.55 -11.55
C GLU A 112 -7.00 20.96 -12.68
N GLY A 113 -7.39 19.80 -13.20
CA GLY A 113 -6.73 19.12 -14.32
C GLY A 113 -5.44 18.37 -13.97
N GLU A 114 -5.06 18.33 -12.70
CA GLU A 114 -3.84 17.68 -12.24
C GLU A 114 -3.86 16.17 -12.46
N LYS A 115 -2.69 15.63 -12.82
CA LYS A 115 -2.46 14.18 -12.85
C LYS A 115 -1.67 13.77 -11.62
N VAL A 116 -2.29 12.94 -10.80
CA VAL A 116 -1.74 12.49 -9.52
C VAL A 116 -1.49 11.00 -9.55
N LEU A 117 -0.35 10.57 -9.04
CA LEU A 117 -0.02 9.19 -8.77
C LEU A 117 0.13 9.00 -7.25
N GLU A 118 -0.61 8.08 -6.68
CA GLU A 118 -0.33 7.61 -5.31
C GLU A 118 0.32 6.24 -5.35
N VAL A 119 1.45 6.12 -4.68
CA VAL A 119 2.23 4.90 -4.52
C VAL A 119 1.95 4.34 -3.13
N GLY A 120 1.46 3.10 -3.05
CA GLY A 120 1.03 2.48 -1.80
C GLY A 120 -0.25 3.10 -1.24
N CYS A 121 -1.30 3.16 -2.07
CA CYS A 121 -2.57 3.82 -1.72
C CYS A 121 -3.36 3.11 -0.61
N GLY A 122 -2.99 1.87 -0.25
CA GLY A 122 -3.74 1.07 0.70
C GLY A 122 -5.20 0.92 0.27
N ASP A 123 -6.11 1.18 1.19
CA ASP A 123 -7.56 1.15 0.96
C ASP A 123 -8.14 2.45 0.38
N ALA A 124 -7.30 3.38 -0.04
CA ALA A 124 -7.63 4.72 -0.56
C ALA A 124 -8.27 5.66 0.47
N SER A 125 -7.95 5.51 1.76
CA SER A 125 -8.49 6.36 2.83
C SER A 125 -8.19 7.85 2.63
N LEU A 126 -7.06 8.22 2.01
CA LEU A 126 -6.75 9.61 1.64
C LEU A 126 -7.87 10.22 0.77
N TRP A 127 -8.33 9.48 -0.20
CA TRP A 127 -9.31 9.95 -1.18
C TRP A 127 -10.74 9.84 -0.69
N THR A 128 -11.10 8.73 -0.05
CA THR A 128 -12.47 8.52 0.46
C THR A 128 -12.86 9.54 1.51
N GLN A 129 -11.91 9.96 2.37
CA GLN A 129 -12.17 11.00 3.37
C GLN A 129 -12.24 12.42 2.79
N ASN A 130 -11.80 12.62 1.54
CA ASN A 130 -11.76 13.91 0.88
C ASN A 130 -12.52 13.94 -0.45
N ILE A 131 -13.37 12.96 -0.72
CA ILE A 131 -14.00 12.72 -2.03
C ILE A 131 -14.74 13.93 -2.60
N ASP A 132 -15.43 14.68 -1.74
CA ASP A 132 -16.18 15.87 -2.11
C ASP A 132 -15.28 17.10 -2.38
N ARG A 133 -14.01 17.01 -2.03
CA ARG A 133 -13.01 18.08 -2.18
C ARG A 133 -12.15 17.92 -3.42
N ILE A 134 -12.20 16.76 -4.07
CA ILE A 134 -11.38 16.45 -5.24
C ILE A 134 -11.94 17.19 -6.46
N PRO A 135 -11.13 18.01 -7.15
CA PRO A 135 -11.52 18.64 -8.41
C PRO A 135 -12.06 17.64 -9.43
N ALA A 136 -13.11 18.04 -10.16
CA ALA A 136 -13.86 17.13 -11.04
C ALA A 136 -13.06 16.61 -12.23
N ASP A 137 -12.04 17.33 -12.66
CA ASP A 137 -11.20 17.05 -13.84
C ASP A 137 -9.82 16.48 -13.48
N MET A 138 -9.54 16.23 -12.20
CA MET A 138 -8.34 15.51 -11.79
C MET A 138 -8.30 14.10 -12.33
N GLN A 139 -7.09 13.61 -12.60
CA GLN A 139 -6.81 12.24 -12.99
C GLN A 139 -5.90 11.60 -11.94
N ILE A 140 -6.43 10.65 -11.19
CA ILE A 140 -5.78 10.05 -10.05
C ILE A 140 -5.51 8.58 -10.34
N THR A 141 -4.23 8.19 -10.29
CA THR A 141 -3.83 6.80 -10.41
C THR A 141 -3.46 6.28 -9.02
N LEU A 142 -4.21 5.33 -8.51
CA LEU A 142 -3.97 4.67 -7.22
C LEU A 142 -3.23 3.37 -7.46
N THR A 143 -2.07 3.25 -6.82
CA THR A 143 -1.24 2.05 -6.95
C THR A 143 -0.87 1.47 -5.61
N ASP A 144 -0.84 0.16 -5.52
CA ASP A 144 -0.32 -0.57 -4.38
C ASP A 144 0.32 -1.87 -4.87
N ILE A 145 1.29 -2.39 -4.15
CA ILE A 145 1.89 -3.68 -4.47
C ILE A 145 0.93 -4.84 -4.14
N SER A 146 0.01 -4.63 -3.20
CA SER A 146 -1.01 -5.58 -2.79
C SER A 146 -2.24 -5.48 -3.68
N TYR A 147 -2.56 -6.57 -4.39
CA TYR A 147 -3.81 -6.68 -5.15
C TYR A 147 -5.04 -6.48 -4.25
N GLY A 148 -5.00 -7.00 -3.01
CA GLY A 148 -6.08 -6.84 -2.03
C GLY A 148 -6.34 -5.37 -1.69
N MET A 149 -5.28 -4.57 -1.51
CA MET A 149 -5.40 -3.14 -1.26
C MET A 149 -5.98 -2.41 -2.47
N VAL A 150 -5.51 -2.69 -3.68
CA VAL A 150 -6.06 -2.10 -4.91
C VAL A 150 -7.53 -2.45 -5.11
N ARG A 151 -7.93 -3.70 -4.83
CA ARG A 151 -9.33 -4.12 -4.84
C ARG A 151 -10.17 -3.36 -3.82
N ASP A 152 -9.65 -3.22 -2.58
CA ASP A 152 -10.35 -2.52 -1.52
C ASP A 152 -10.44 -1.02 -1.81
N ALA A 153 -9.39 -0.40 -2.36
CA ALA A 153 -9.40 0.96 -2.86
C ALA A 153 -10.49 1.17 -3.94
N THR A 154 -10.55 0.26 -4.92
CA THR A 154 -11.58 0.29 -5.98
C THR A 154 -12.99 0.20 -5.40
N ARG A 155 -13.20 -0.64 -4.39
CA ARG A 155 -14.50 -0.79 -3.72
C ARG A 155 -14.87 0.46 -2.90
N ASN A 156 -13.91 1.03 -2.19
CA ASN A 156 -14.14 2.13 -1.26
C ASN A 156 -14.38 3.46 -1.98
N VAL A 157 -13.63 3.75 -3.04
CA VAL A 157 -13.82 4.96 -3.86
C VAL A 157 -14.97 4.78 -4.86
N GLY A 158 -15.05 3.60 -5.49
CA GLY A 158 -16.03 3.25 -6.53
C GLY A 158 -15.37 3.09 -7.91
N ALA A 159 -15.69 1.97 -8.56
CA ALA A 159 -15.16 1.66 -9.89
C ALA A 159 -15.70 2.60 -11.01
N ASP A 160 -16.83 3.28 -10.77
CA ASP A 160 -17.49 4.14 -11.74
C ASP A 160 -16.98 5.59 -11.72
N ASP A 161 -16.20 5.99 -10.70
CA ASP A 161 -15.62 7.33 -10.64
C ASP A 161 -14.46 7.45 -11.62
N LYS A 162 -14.70 8.15 -12.72
CA LYS A 162 -13.75 8.29 -13.85
C LYS A 162 -12.50 9.12 -13.53
N ARG A 163 -12.46 9.76 -12.38
CA ARG A 163 -11.26 10.45 -11.92
C ARG A 163 -10.16 9.47 -11.54
N PHE A 164 -10.51 8.21 -11.20
CA PHE A 164 -9.62 7.22 -10.66
C PHE A 164 -9.31 6.09 -11.63
N THR A 165 -8.05 5.67 -11.58
CA THR A 165 -7.55 4.39 -12.13
C THR A 165 -6.82 3.63 -11.03
N TYR A 166 -6.89 2.31 -11.08
CA TYR A 166 -6.39 1.43 -10.02
C TYR A 166 -5.45 0.40 -10.64
N GLU A 167 -4.23 0.31 -10.10
CA GLU A 167 -3.21 -0.58 -10.67
C GLU A 167 -2.39 -1.25 -9.56
N VAL A 168 -2.09 -2.53 -9.75
CA VAL A 168 -1.09 -3.22 -8.91
C VAL A 168 0.28 -2.84 -9.42
N MET A 169 1.13 -2.25 -8.57
CA MET A 169 2.41 -1.72 -9.01
C MET A 169 3.43 -1.67 -7.87
N ASP A 170 4.68 -1.98 -8.21
CA ASP A 170 5.81 -1.85 -7.32
C ASP A 170 6.41 -0.45 -7.39
N ALA A 171 6.60 0.20 -6.24
CA ALA A 171 7.22 1.51 -6.12
C ALA A 171 8.64 1.58 -6.71
N HIS A 172 9.37 0.46 -6.71
CA HIS A 172 10.73 0.38 -7.26
C HIS A 172 10.77 0.40 -8.78
N ARG A 173 9.61 0.19 -9.45
CA ARG A 173 9.49 0.20 -10.90
C ARG A 173 8.10 0.64 -11.32
N LEU A 174 7.97 1.92 -11.58
CA LEU A 174 6.70 2.51 -12.03
C LEU A 174 6.59 2.38 -13.56
N TYR A 175 5.67 1.54 -14.03
CA TYR A 175 5.42 1.34 -15.47
C TYR A 175 4.60 2.51 -16.05
N LYS A 176 5.08 3.72 -15.82
CA LYS A 176 4.49 4.98 -16.27
C LYS A 176 5.48 5.76 -17.13
N PRO A 177 4.99 6.53 -18.12
CA PRO A 177 5.86 7.37 -18.92
C PRO A 177 6.62 8.41 -18.07
N ASP A 178 7.78 8.82 -18.55
CA ASP A 178 8.54 9.93 -17.96
C ASP A 178 7.71 11.21 -17.98
N ALA A 179 7.88 12.06 -16.98
CA ALA A 179 7.27 13.38 -16.88
C ALA A 179 5.75 13.38 -17.14
N SER A 180 5.02 12.41 -16.56
CA SER A 180 3.59 12.21 -16.82
C SER A 180 2.68 12.71 -15.68
N TYR A 181 3.20 12.91 -14.47
CA TYR A 181 2.43 13.30 -13.29
C TYR A 181 2.84 14.68 -12.77
N ASP A 182 1.84 15.45 -12.32
CA ASP A 182 2.05 16.74 -11.68
C ASP A 182 2.40 16.58 -10.19
N CYS A 183 1.77 15.56 -9.55
CA CYS A 183 2.01 15.23 -8.16
C CYS A 183 2.19 13.71 -8.01
N VAL A 184 3.14 13.29 -7.17
CA VAL A 184 3.29 11.91 -6.69
C VAL A 184 3.18 11.91 -5.18
N ILE A 185 2.38 11.00 -4.63
CA ILE A 185 2.17 10.83 -3.18
C ILE A 185 2.69 9.46 -2.76
N ALA A 186 3.40 9.41 -1.63
CA ALA A 186 3.80 8.19 -0.95
C ALA A 186 3.54 8.34 0.56
N ASP A 187 2.28 8.15 0.98
CA ASP A 187 1.88 8.31 2.37
C ASP A 187 2.08 7.01 3.15
N HIS A 188 2.96 7.04 4.14
CA HIS A 188 3.31 5.89 4.99
C HIS A 188 3.81 4.63 4.23
N VAL A 189 4.58 4.82 3.16
CA VAL A 189 5.05 3.73 2.28
C VAL A 189 6.57 3.56 2.30
N LEU A 190 7.33 4.64 2.31
CA LEU A 190 8.77 4.62 2.04
C LEU A 190 9.58 3.73 3.00
N PHE A 191 9.15 3.55 4.22
CA PHE A 191 9.83 2.70 5.20
C PHE A 191 9.61 1.18 4.96
N TYR A 192 8.72 0.81 4.02
CA TYR A 192 8.58 -0.57 3.55
C TYR A 192 9.47 -0.89 2.34
N CYS A 193 10.09 0.14 1.74
CA CYS A 193 10.92 -0.02 0.56
C CYS A 193 12.36 -0.34 0.95
N ASP A 194 12.90 -1.44 0.42
CA ASP A 194 14.27 -1.89 0.70
C ASP A 194 15.34 -1.10 -0.08
N ASN A 195 14.96 -0.41 -1.17
CA ASN A 195 15.84 0.43 -1.99
C ASN A 195 15.21 1.79 -2.28
N LEU A 196 15.37 2.73 -1.35
CA LEU A 196 14.83 4.08 -1.48
C LEU A 196 15.39 4.86 -2.68
N ASP A 197 16.64 4.62 -3.06
CA ASP A 197 17.25 5.30 -4.21
C ASP A 197 16.55 4.90 -5.52
N ALA A 198 16.19 3.63 -5.67
CA ALA A 198 15.43 3.15 -6.82
C ALA A 198 14.02 3.78 -6.83
N VAL A 199 13.32 3.77 -5.70
CA VAL A 199 11.99 4.37 -5.58
C VAL A 199 12.01 5.86 -5.87
N CYS A 200 12.95 6.62 -5.28
CA CYS A 200 13.09 8.04 -5.53
C CYS A 200 13.44 8.36 -6.99
N SER A 201 14.26 7.51 -7.63
CA SER A 201 14.61 7.66 -9.04
C SER A 201 13.39 7.46 -9.95
N GLU A 202 12.55 6.46 -9.68
CA GLU A 202 11.31 6.22 -10.41
C GLU A 202 10.29 7.35 -10.21
N ILE A 203 10.11 7.80 -8.97
CA ILE A 203 9.25 8.95 -8.66
C ILE A 203 9.71 10.20 -9.42
N LEU A 204 11.01 10.50 -9.38
CA LEU A 204 11.57 11.65 -10.11
C LEU A 204 11.39 11.50 -11.62
N ARG A 205 11.53 10.30 -12.16
CA ARG A 205 11.36 10.02 -13.59
C ARG A 205 9.91 10.29 -14.07
N VAL A 206 8.92 9.88 -13.29
CA VAL A 206 7.51 10.04 -13.67
C VAL A 206 6.96 11.44 -13.39
N LEU A 207 7.58 12.20 -12.48
CA LEU A 207 7.21 13.58 -12.21
C LEU A 207 7.56 14.50 -13.38
N LYS A 208 6.65 15.39 -13.71
CA LYS A 208 6.91 16.50 -14.65
C LYS A 208 7.94 17.46 -14.06
N PRO A 209 8.68 18.21 -14.91
CA PRO A 209 9.49 19.33 -14.44
C PRO A 209 8.63 20.30 -13.62
N GLY A 210 9.02 20.55 -12.37
CA GLY A 210 8.25 21.39 -11.43
C GLY A 210 7.10 20.65 -10.72
N GLY A 211 6.94 19.36 -10.96
CA GLY A 211 5.98 18.52 -10.23
C GLY A 211 6.37 18.35 -8.76
N VAL A 212 5.41 17.97 -7.93
CA VAL A 212 5.54 17.89 -6.47
C VAL A 212 5.58 16.44 -6.02
N PHE A 213 6.49 16.11 -5.12
CA PHE A 213 6.49 14.84 -4.39
C PHE A 213 6.09 15.09 -2.94
N VAL A 214 4.99 14.45 -2.51
CA VAL A 214 4.51 14.47 -1.13
C VAL A 214 4.73 13.10 -0.50
N CYS A 215 5.44 13.05 0.61
CA CYS A 215 5.62 11.79 1.32
C CYS A 215 5.56 12.00 2.84
N SER A 216 5.19 10.94 3.53
CA SER A 216 5.26 10.87 4.99
C SER A 216 6.16 9.75 5.46
N THR A 217 6.81 9.98 6.59
CA THR A 217 7.64 8.99 7.27
C THR A 217 7.69 9.28 8.77
N TYR A 218 8.18 8.33 9.52
CA TYR A 218 8.38 8.50 10.96
C TYR A 218 9.69 9.24 11.25
N SER A 219 9.65 10.13 12.24
CA SER A 219 10.86 10.77 12.72
C SER A 219 11.63 9.85 13.67
N SER A 220 12.91 10.14 13.92
CA SER A 220 13.73 9.45 14.93
C SER A 220 13.19 9.56 16.37
N ARG A 221 12.18 10.40 16.58
CA ARG A 221 11.48 10.59 17.87
C ARG A 221 10.11 9.92 17.89
N HIS A 222 9.77 9.19 16.83
CA HIS A 222 8.51 8.45 16.79
C HIS A 222 8.43 7.48 17.98
N MET A 223 7.31 7.50 18.71
CA MET A 223 7.06 6.67 19.90
C MET A 223 8.13 6.78 21.01
N LYS A 224 8.88 7.89 21.04
CA LYS A 224 9.98 8.08 22.01
C LYS A 224 9.50 7.89 23.45
N GLU A 225 8.34 8.44 23.81
CA GLU A 225 7.78 8.36 25.17
C GLU A 225 7.46 6.92 25.56
N ILE A 226 6.98 6.12 24.61
CA ILE A 226 6.69 4.69 24.84
C ILE A 226 7.99 3.92 24.95
N ASN A 227 8.97 4.21 24.08
CA ASN A 227 10.29 3.60 24.15
C ASN A 227 10.99 3.92 25.47
N ASP A 228 10.99 5.18 25.91
CA ASP A 228 11.55 5.61 27.19
C ASP A 228 10.85 4.90 28.39
N LEU A 229 9.56 4.66 28.30
CA LEU A 229 8.80 3.94 29.33
C LEU A 229 9.18 2.45 29.38
N VAL A 230 9.28 1.80 28.24
CA VAL A 230 9.62 0.37 28.14
C VAL A 230 11.07 0.14 28.58
N GLN A 231 11.99 1.04 28.24
CA GLN A 231 13.38 0.96 28.68
C GLN A 231 13.56 1.14 30.20
N GLN A 232 12.63 1.80 30.89
CA GLN A 232 12.63 1.82 32.36
C GLN A 232 12.31 0.45 32.96
N PHE A 233 11.62 -0.40 32.22
CA PHE A 233 11.28 -1.74 32.64
C PHE A 233 12.37 -2.76 32.25
N ASP A 234 12.85 -2.69 31.00
CA ASP A 234 13.94 -3.52 30.48
C ASP A 234 14.71 -2.72 29.41
N ASP A 235 15.96 -2.36 29.72
CA ASP A 235 16.83 -1.52 28.88
C ASP A 235 17.28 -2.21 27.57
N ARG A 236 17.03 -3.51 27.43
CA ARG A 236 17.32 -4.29 26.22
C ARG A 236 16.21 -4.20 25.16
N ILE A 237 15.04 -3.67 25.53
CA ILE A 237 13.93 -3.55 24.59
C ILE A 237 14.07 -2.23 23.81
N GLU A 238 14.24 -2.35 22.51
CA GLU A 238 14.14 -1.25 21.57
C GLU A 238 12.88 -1.43 20.73
N LEU A 239 12.00 -0.43 20.79
CA LEU A 239 10.86 -0.36 19.86
C LEU A 239 11.39 0.27 18.57
N SER A 240 11.57 -0.56 17.54
CA SER A 240 11.92 -0.07 16.20
C SER A 240 10.82 0.85 15.68
N ALA A 241 11.21 2.01 15.16
CA ALA A 241 10.34 2.86 14.35
C ALA A 241 10.08 2.22 12.99
#